data_4e4fd03e3990a00d57792307a998815e
#
_entry.id   4e4fd03e3990a00d57792307a998815e
#
_cell.length_a   1.000
_cell.length_b   1.000
_cell.length_c   1.000
_cell.angle_alpha   90.00
_cell.angle_beta   90.00
_cell.angle_gamma   90.00
#
_symmetry.space_group_name_H-M   'P 1'
#
loop_
_entity.id
_entity.type
_entity.pdbx_description
1 polymer ?
#
loop_
_entity_poly.entity_id
_entity_poly.type
_entity_poly.pdbx_seq_one_letter_code
_entity_poly.pdbx_strand_id
1 'polypeptide(L)'
;IASSSSGLLPSKIQSQCLNPKRLIIAHPFNPVYLLPLVELVPGKKTDKRFINKADKFYSNIGMKTLILKKELPGYLSDRLQESMWRESLHIINEGYATTKDLDDAIIYGPGLRWSLMGTFLTFHLAGGKMGMKHMLEQFGPALKLPWTKLKAPKLSKSLKKKIIEGTKAQSKNKSINSLSNRRDNFLIDLQKLLLKYKI
;
A
#
# COMPACT_ATOMS: atom_id res chain seq x y z
N ILE A 1 -21.00 -9.30 8.66
CA ILE A 1 -20.77 -7.85 8.63
C ILE A 1 -19.32 -7.62 8.20
N ALA A 2 -19.12 -6.79 7.18
CA ALA A 2 -17.82 -6.33 6.73
C ALA A 2 -17.67 -4.84 7.06
N SER A 3 -16.58 -4.47 7.70
CA SER A 3 -16.21 -3.06 7.93
C SER A 3 -15.11 -2.65 6.97
N SER A 4 -15.19 -1.46 6.39
CA SER A 4 -14.17 -0.88 5.51
C SER A 4 -13.14 -0.02 6.27
N SER A 5 -13.04 -0.16 7.58
CA SER A 5 -12.12 0.60 8.41
C SER A 5 -10.66 0.42 7.95
N SER A 6 -9.90 1.51 7.90
CA SER A 6 -8.49 1.56 7.50
C SER A 6 -7.57 1.55 8.73
N GLY A 7 -7.39 0.41 9.38
CA GLY A 7 -6.39 0.26 10.44
C GLY A 7 -6.91 0.00 11.85
N LEU A 8 -8.22 0.10 12.11
CA LEU A 8 -8.79 -0.35 13.38
C LEU A 8 -8.71 -1.88 13.47
N LEU A 9 -8.15 -2.38 14.55
CA LEU A 9 -8.09 -3.82 14.78
C LEU A 9 -9.51 -4.39 14.85
N PRO A 10 -9.84 -5.41 14.05
CA PRO A 10 -11.16 -6.01 14.04
C PRO A 10 -11.58 -6.56 15.43
N SER A 11 -10.63 -7.03 16.24
CA SER A 11 -10.93 -7.47 17.62
C SER A 11 -11.42 -6.34 18.52
N LYS A 12 -11.01 -5.08 18.28
CA LYS A 12 -11.54 -3.92 19.01
C LYS A 12 -13.01 -3.65 18.64
N ILE A 13 -13.32 -3.73 17.36
CA ILE A 13 -14.72 -3.58 16.89
C ILE A 13 -15.57 -4.74 17.40
N GLN A 14 -15.02 -5.97 17.37
CA GLN A 14 -15.71 -7.17 17.86
C GLN A 14 -16.09 -7.10 19.34
N SER A 15 -15.36 -6.34 20.16
CA SER A 15 -15.64 -6.22 21.60
C SER A 15 -17.01 -5.63 21.89
N GLN A 16 -17.56 -4.85 20.96
CA GLN A 16 -18.87 -4.19 21.09
C GLN A 16 -19.97 -4.89 20.25
N CYS A 17 -19.68 -6.03 19.64
CA CYS A 17 -20.62 -6.72 18.77
C CYS A 17 -21.39 -7.83 19.52
N LEU A 18 -22.69 -7.91 19.32
CA LEU A 18 -23.53 -9.03 19.79
C LEU A 18 -23.11 -10.36 19.13
N ASN A 19 -22.71 -10.32 17.87
CA ASN A 19 -22.29 -11.48 17.08
C ASN A 19 -20.87 -11.32 16.53
N PRO A 20 -19.81 -11.28 17.37
CA PRO A 20 -18.45 -10.98 16.97
C PRO A 20 -17.85 -11.97 15.96
N LYS A 21 -18.32 -13.22 15.97
CA LYS A 21 -17.89 -14.26 15.00
C LYS A 21 -18.21 -13.90 13.54
N ARG A 22 -19.18 -13.02 13.31
CA ARG A 22 -19.68 -12.63 11.98
C ARG A 22 -19.04 -11.34 11.45
N LEU A 23 -18.14 -10.71 12.20
CA LEU A 23 -17.46 -9.47 11.81
C LEU A 23 -16.10 -9.77 11.21
N ILE A 24 -15.82 -9.13 10.08
CA ILE A 24 -14.53 -9.10 9.39
C ILE A 24 -14.25 -7.68 8.91
N ILE A 25 -13.01 -7.31 8.78
CA ILE A 25 -12.64 -6.16 7.98
C ILE A 25 -12.56 -6.59 6.51
N ALA A 26 -13.17 -5.81 5.63
CA ALA A 26 -12.95 -5.87 4.19
C ALA A 26 -12.50 -4.49 3.74
N HIS A 27 -11.21 -4.30 3.66
CA HIS A 27 -10.58 -3.01 3.42
C HIS A 27 -10.24 -2.84 1.93
N PRO A 28 -11.01 -2.03 1.17
CA PRO A 28 -10.72 -1.73 -0.23
C PRO A 28 -9.71 -0.59 -0.34
N PHE A 29 -9.07 -0.47 -1.49
CA PHE A 29 -8.15 0.62 -1.80
C PHE A 29 -8.82 1.71 -2.64
N ASN A 30 -8.48 2.96 -2.33
CA ASN A 30 -8.98 4.12 -3.09
C ASN A 30 -8.11 4.36 -4.36
N PRO A 31 -8.70 4.54 -5.54
CA PRO A 31 -10.15 4.56 -5.82
C PRO A 31 -10.76 3.15 -5.92
N VAL A 32 -11.77 2.88 -5.09
CA VAL A 32 -12.39 1.55 -4.92
C VAL A 32 -12.96 0.98 -6.22
N TYR A 33 -13.40 1.84 -7.12
CA TYR A 33 -13.99 1.48 -8.42
C TYR A 33 -12.94 1.15 -9.50
N LEU A 34 -11.64 1.33 -9.23
CA LEU A 34 -10.54 1.01 -10.15
C LEU A 34 -9.49 0.08 -9.55
N LEU A 35 -9.21 0.19 -8.25
CA LEU A 35 -8.25 -0.71 -7.62
C LEU A 35 -8.96 -1.97 -7.13
N PRO A 36 -8.63 -3.14 -7.69
CA PRO A 36 -9.38 -4.36 -7.40
C PRO A 36 -9.06 -4.98 -6.02
N LEU A 37 -8.06 -4.48 -5.30
CA LEU A 37 -7.64 -5.06 -4.04
C LEU A 37 -8.67 -4.86 -2.93
N VAL A 38 -8.98 -5.93 -2.20
CA VAL A 38 -9.65 -5.89 -0.91
C VAL A 38 -8.93 -6.78 0.10
N GLU A 39 -8.48 -6.20 1.21
CA GLU A 39 -7.88 -6.93 2.32
C GLU A 39 -8.95 -7.47 3.25
N LEU A 40 -8.97 -8.79 3.43
CA LEU A 40 -9.87 -9.47 4.36
C LEU A 40 -9.11 -9.76 5.66
N VAL A 41 -9.44 -9.03 6.72
CA VAL A 41 -8.73 -9.11 8.00
C VAL A 41 -9.63 -9.71 9.07
N PRO A 42 -9.36 -10.96 9.50
CA PRO A 42 -10.11 -11.58 10.58
C PRO A 42 -9.73 -10.96 11.93
N GLY A 43 -10.69 -10.78 12.81
CA GLY A 43 -10.44 -10.54 14.22
C GLY A 43 -10.28 -11.86 14.99
N LYS A 44 -9.90 -11.78 16.26
CA LYS A 44 -9.66 -12.96 17.13
C LYS A 44 -10.87 -13.88 17.25
N LYS A 45 -12.09 -13.36 17.11
CA LYS A 45 -13.34 -14.12 17.22
C LYS A 45 -13.98 -14.44 15.86
N THR A 46 -13.39 -14.00 14.73
CA THR A 46 -13.98 -14.23 13.40
C THR A 46 -13.96 -15.73 13.06
N ASP A 47 -15.13 -16.26 12.75
CA ASP A 47 -15.27 -17.65 12.31
C ASP A 47 -14.82 -17.80 10.85
N LYS A 48 -14.01 -18.81 10.56
CA LYS A 48 -13.41 -19.09 9.25
C LYS A 48 -14.45 -19.17 8.11
N ARG A 49 -15.66 -19.69 8.38
CA ARG A 49 -16.75 -19.74 7.39
C ARG A 49 -17.15 -18.35 6.87
N PHE A 50 -17.06 -17.30 7.71
CA PHE A 50 -17.39 -15.93 7.28
C PHE A 50 -16.24 -15.28 6.51
N ILE A 51 -14.98 -15.67 6.76
CA ILE A 51 -13.84 -15.30 5.95
C ILE A 51 -14.02 -15.87 4.54
N ASN A 52 -14.29 -17.17 4.42
CA ASN A 52 -14.51 -17.84 3.14
C ASN A 52 -15.73 -17.27 2.38
N LYS A 53 -16.80 -16.90 3.12
CA LYS A 53 -17.97 -16.26 2.52
C LYS A 53 -17.66 -14.87 1.97
N ALA A 54 -16.87 -14.08 2.70
CA ALA A 54 -16.43 -12.77 2.24
C ALA A 54 -15.50 -12.89 1.04
N ASP A 55 -14.54 -13.80 1.08
CA ASP A 55 -13.62 -14.08 -0.04
C ASP A 55 -14.42 -14.40 -1.32
N LYS A 56 -15.32 -15.36 -1.25
CA LYS A 56 -16.18 -15.74 -2.38
C LYS A 56 -17.03 -14.56 -2.88
N PHE A 57 -17.59 -13.77 -1.97
CA PHE A 57 -18.40 -12.61 -2.34
C PHE A 57 -17.58 -11.57 -3.12
N TYR A 58 -16.45 -11.13 -2.56
CA TYR A 58 -15.62 -10.11 -3.19
C TYR A 58 -14.97 -10.60 -4.48
N SER A 59 -14.54 -11.85 -4.54
CA SER A 59 -14.01 -12.45 -5.78
C SER A 59 -15.06 -12.52 -6.88
N ASN A 60 -16.31 -12.84 -6.56
CA ASN A 60 -17.41 -12.91 -7.53
C ASN A 60 -17.76 -11.55 -8.16
N ILE A 61 -17.52 -10.46 -7.45
CA ILE A 61 -17.70 -9.09 -8.00
C ILE A 61 -16.42 -8.50 -8.62
N GLY A 62 -15.43 -9.35 -8.91
CA GLY A 62 -14.20 -8.96 -9.62
C GLY A 62 -13.09 -8.38 -8.75
N MET A 63 -13.22 -8.41 -7.41
CA MET A 63 -12.18 -7.94 -6.51
C MET A 63 -11.07 -9.00 -6.33
N LYS A 64 -9.85 -8.54 -6.13
CA LYS A 64 -8.73 -9.39 -5.72
C LYS A 64 -8.65 -9.42 -4.20
N THR A 65 -9.04 -10.52 -3.59
CA THR A 65 -8.99 -10.69 -2.15
C THR A 65 -7.58 -10.99 -1.65
N LEU A 66 -7.21 -10.38 -0.55
CA LEU A 66 -5.98 -10.64 0.19
C LEU A 66 -6.35 -10.99 1.64
N ILE A 67 -6.31 -12.28 1.98
CA ILE A 67 -6.71 -12.76 3.30
C ILE A 67 -5.52 -12.73 4.25
N LEU A 68 -5.58 -11.91 5.29
CA LEU A 68 -4.58 -11.90 6.34
C LEU A 68 -4.76 -13.10 7.28
N LYS A 69 -3.65 -13.68 7.70
CA LYS A 69 -3.68 -14.82 8.65
C LYS A 69 -4.15 -14.42 10.05
N LYS A 70 -3.91 -13.16 10.43
CA LYS A 70 -4.32 -12.55 11.72
C LYS A 70 -4.40 -11.04 11.58
N GLU A 71 -5.07 -10.39 12.52
CA GLU A 71 -5.13 -8.92 12.57
C GLU A 71 -3.74 -8.29 12.72
N LEU A 72 -3.57 -7.16 12.05
CA LEU A 72 -2.34 -6.37 12.02
C LEU A 72 -2.72 -4.89 12.01
N PRO A 73 -2.13 -4.03 12.87
CA PRO A 73 -2.35 -2.58 12.79
C PRO A 73 -1.94 -2.03 11.42
N GLY A 74 -2.83 -1.27 10.76
CA GLY A 74 -2.59 -0.72 9.43
C GLY A 74 -2.66 -1.76 8.29
N TYR A 75 -3.05 -2.99 8.59
CA TYR A 75 -3.13 -4.13 7.64
C TYR A 75 -1.82 -4.28 6.83
N LEU A 76 -1.83 -4.86 5.63
CA LEU A 76 -0.59 -5.04 4.85
C LEU A 76 -0.27 -3.82 3.98
N SER A 77 -1.22 -3.40 3.17
CA SER A 77 -0.95 -2.41 2.12
C SER A 77 -0.76 -1.02 2.69
N ASP A 78 -1.59 -0.58 3.63
CA ASP A 78 -1.41 0.71 4.31
C ASP A 78 -0.09 0.74 5.09
N ARG A 79 0.29 -0.38 5.73
CA ARG A 79 1.55 -0.46 6.47
C ARG A 79 2.77 -0.31 5.56
N LEU A 80 2.73 -0.90 4.36
CA LEU A 80 3.80 -0.74 3.37
C LEU A 80 3.84 0.70 2.83
N GLN A 81 2.68 1.26 2.50
CA GLN A 81 2.56 2.64 2.03
C GLN A 81 3.02 3.64 3.09
N GLU A 82 2.64 3.43 4.35
CA GLU A 82 3.06 4.27 5.48
C GLU A 82 4.58 4.25 5.70
N SER A 83 5.25 3.13 5.44
CA SER A 83 6.71 3.06 5.53
C SER A 83 7.39 4.00 4.53
N MET A 84 6.92 4.02 3.29
CA MET A 84 7.41 4.94 2.25
C MET A 84 7.09 6.39 2.59
N TRP A 85 5.86 6.65 3.09
CA TRP A 85 5.44 7.97 3.48
C TRP A 85 6.31 8.56 4.59
N ARG A 86 6.59 7.78 5.64
CA ARG A 86 7.46 8.22 6.76
C ARG A 86 8.86 8.57 6.29
N GLU A 87 9.46 7.74 5.45
CA GLU A 87 10.79 7.99 4.91
C GLU A 87 10.80 9.24 4.02
N SER A 88 9.80 9.40 3.15
CA SER A 88 9.65 10.60 2.33
C SER A 88 9.57 11.88 3.17
N LEU A 89 8.86 11.86 4.29
CA LEU A 89 8.78 13.00 5.22
C LEU A 89 10.14 13.34 5.85
N HIS A 90 10.97 12.36 6.16
CA HIS A 90 12.33 12.59 6.65
C HIS A 90 13.20 13.25 5.59
N ILE A 91 13.21 12.72 4.38
CA ILE A 91 14.00 13.25 3.27
C ILE A 91 13.66 14.72 2.98
N ILE A 92 12.36 15.06 2.95
CA ILE A 92 11.90 16.45 2.78
C ILE A 92 12.30 17.33 3.98
N ASN A 93 12.14 16.83 5.21
CA ASN A 93 12.45 17.59 6.41
C ASN A 93 13.94 17.95 6.49
N GLU A 94 14.80 17.03 6.08
CA GLU A 94 16.25 17.18 6.09
C GLU A 94 16.79 17.91 4.85
N GLY A 95 15.94 18.20 3.86
CA GLY A 95 16.28 19.01 2.69
C GLY A 95 17.05 18.26 1.60
N TYR A 96 17.04 16.92 1.60
CA TYR A 96 17.75 16.13 0.60
C TYR A 96 17.08 16.14 -0.78
N ALA A 97 15.75 16.28 -0.84
CA ALA A 97 15.00 16.24 -2.08
C ALA A 97 13.72 17.08 -1.99
N THR A 98 13.14 17.40 -3.13
CA THR A 98 11.79 17.98 -3.23
C THR A 98 10.73 16.89 -3.29
N THR A 99 9.46 17.27 -3.09
CA THR A 99 8.33 16.35 -3.27
C THR A 99 8.30 15.75 -4.68
N LYS A 100 8.66 16.58 -5.68
CA LYS A 100 8.74 16.13 -7.08
C LYS A 100 9.82 15.09 -7.29
N ASP A 101 11.00 15.28 -6.72
CA ASP A 101 12.11 14.35 -6.87
C ASP A 101 11.78 12.98 -6.27
N LEU A 102 11.05 12.96 -5.13
CA LEU A 102 10.60 11.72 -4.50
C LEU A 102 9.55 10.98 -5.33
N ASP A 103 8.57 11.71 -5.89
CA ASP A 103 7.59 11.10 -6.79
C ASP A 103 8.25 10.58 -8.06
N ASP A 104 9.18 11.35 -8.66
CA ASP A 104 9.92 10.93 -9.85
C ASP A 104 10.76 9.67 -9.56
N ALA A 105 11.40 9.59 -8.40
CA ALA A 105 12.17 8.41 -7.99
C ALA A 105 11.32 7.13 -7.95
N ILE A 106 10.06 7.22 -7.55
CA ILE A 106 9.13 6.09 -7.56
C ILE A 106 8.57 5.84 -8.97
N ILE A 107 8.07 6.88 -9.65
CA ILE A 107 7.37 6.76 -10.93
C ILE A 107 8.29 6.21 -12.02
N TYR A 108 9.53 6.72 -12.11
CA TYR A 108 10.50 6.31 -13.14
C TYR A 108 11.45 5.19 -12.66
N GLY A 109 11.39 4.82 -11.40
CA GLY A 109 12.20 3.79 -10.77
C GLY A 109 11.39 2.52 -10.45
N PRO A 110 11.34 2.13 -9.17
CA PRO A 110 10.74 0.85 -8.77
C PRO A 110 9.24 0.75 -9.06
N GLY A 111 8.51 1.85 -9.11
CA GLY A 111 7.06 1.87 -9.32
C GLY A 111 6.63 1.27 -10.66
N LEU A 112 7.44 1.42 -11.72
CA LEU A 112 7.15 0.82 -13.04
C LEU A 112 7.02 -0.70 -12.96
N ARG A 113 7.83 -1.37 -12.17
CA ARG A 113 7.81 -2.83 -12.03
C ARG A 113 6.83 -3.33 -10.97
N TRP A 114 6.45 -2.48 -10.00
CA TRP A 114 5.53 -2.87 -8.93
C TRP A 114 4.10 -3.14 -9.41
N SER A 115 3.70 -2.60 -10.55
CA SER A 115 2.42 -2.95 -11.16
C SER A 115 2.37 -4.39 -11.71
N LEU A 116 3.53 -4.99 -12.01
CA LEU A 116 3.64 -6.37 -12.49
C LEU A 116 4.04 -7.33 -11.36
N MET A 117 5.01 -6.94 -10.52
CA MET A 117 5.57 -7.78 -9.48
C MET A 117 5.88 -6.98 -8.22
N GLY A 118 5.57 -7.53 -7.06
CA GLY A 118 5.88 -6.93 -5.76
C GLY A 118 7.36 -7.03 -5.39
N THR A 119 7.68 -6.54 -4.18
CA THR A 119 9.05 -6.45 -3.65
C THR A 119 9.79 -7.79 -3.65
N PHE A 120 9.13 -8.88 -3.23
CA PHE A 120 9.79 -10.19 -3.12
C PHE A 120 10.23 -10.76 -4.48
N LEU A 121 9.38 -10.70 -5.50
CA LEU A 121 9.75 -11.15 -6.84
C LEU A 121 10.81 -10.24 -7.47
N THR A 122 10.74 -8.93 -7.23
CA THR A 122 11.75 -7.98 -7.68
C THR A 122 13.13 -8.34 -7.14
N PHE A 123 13.23 -8.59 -5.83
CA PHE A 123 14.51 -8.99 -5.21
C PHE A 123 14.94 -10.41 -5.56
N HIS A 124 13.98 -11.31 -5.80
CA HIS A 124 14.29 -12.64 -6.32
C HIS A 124 15.00 -12.57 -7.68
N LEU A 125 14.51 -11.74 -8.59
CA LEU A 125 15.14 -11.51 -9.90
C LEU A 125 16.50 -10.80 -9.77
N ALA A 126 16.65 -9.86 -8.83
CA ALA A 126 17.93 -9.19 -8.56
C ALA A 126 19.04 -10.17 -8.09
N GLY A 127 18.69 -11.29 -7.49
CA GLY A 127 19.61 -12.34 -7.11
C GLY A 127 20.11 -13.20 -8.27
N GLY A 128 19.73 -12.90 -9.51
CA GLY A 128 20.15 -13.64 -10.71
C GLY A 128 19.76 -15.13 -10.67
N LYS A 129 20.60 -16.00 -11.18
CA LYS A 129 20.30 -17.46 -11.28
C LYS A 129 20.03 -18.13 -9.93
N MET A 130 20.59 -17.63 -8.84
CA MET A 130 20.37 -18.17 -7.49
C MET A 130 19.18 -17.53 -6.76
N GLY A 131 18.58 -16.48 -7.34
CA GLY A 131 17.38 -15.85 -6.84
C GLY A 131 17.51 -15.26 -5.44
N MET A 132 16.45 -15.41 -4.65
CA MET A 132 16.37 -14.82 -3.29
C MET A 132 17.49 -15.30 -2.36
N LYS A 133 18.02 -16.50 -2.52
CA LYS A 133 19.13 -17.01 -1.71
C LYS A 133 20.34 -16.08 -1.85
N HIS A 134 20.78 -15.83 -3.08
CA HIS A 134 21.92 -14.95 -3.36
C HIS A 134 21.62 -13.49 -2.93
N MET A 135 20.39 -13.01 -3.18
CA MET A 135 19.98 -11.69 -2.73
C MET A 135 20.14 -11.50 -1.21
N LEU A 136 19.71 -12.49 -0.42
CA LEU A 136 19.82 -12.42 1.04
C LEU A 136 21.26 -12.56 1.53
N GLU A 137 22.08 -13.38 0.90
CA GLU A 137 23.48 -13.56 1.25
C GLU A 137 24.32 -12.30 0.92
N GLN A 138 24.11 -11.71 -0.24
CA GLN A 138 24.90 -10.56 -0.73
C GLN A 138 24.42 -9.24 -0.11
N PHE A 139 23.12 -8.98 -0.09
CA PHE A 139 22.54 -7.69 0.32
C PHE A 139 21.89 -7.71 1.71
N GLY A 140 21.71 -8.89 2.32
CA GLY A 140 21.20 -8.99 3.67
C GLY A 140 21.98 -8.16 4.70
N PRO A 141 23.32 -8.13 4.66
CA PRO A 141 24.12 -7.28 5.55
C PRO A 141 23.79 -5.79 5.47
N ALA A 142 23.35 -5.29 4.30
CA ALA A 142 22.97 -3.89 4.09
C ALA A 142 21.75 -3.48 4.93
N LEU A 143 20.93 -4.41 5.40
CA LEU A 143 19.80 -4.12 6.30
C LEU A 143 20.24 -3.52 7.66
N LYS A 144 21.52 -3.65 8.01
CA LYS A 144 22.10 -3.02 9.21
C LYS A 144 22.52 -1.57 8.97
N LEU A 145 22.56 -1.12 7.73
CA LEU A 145 22.94 0.25 7.38
C LEU A 145 21.79 1.21 7.67
N PRO A 146 22.08 2.45 8.09
CA PRO A 146 21.07 3.44 8.44
C PRO A 146 20.46 4.12 7.20
N TRP A 147 20.01 3.33 6.22
CA TRP A 147 19.45 3.86 4.98
C TRP A 147 18.00 4.35 5.12
N THR A 148 17.30 3.91 6.14
CA THR A 148 15.93 4.34 6.41
C THR A 148 15.75 4.61 7.91
N LYS A 149 14.84 5.50 8.26
CA LYS A 149 14.51 5.81 9.66
C LYS A 149 13.26 5.09 10.15
N LEU A 150 12.29 4.83 9.27
CA LEU A 150 10.98 4.19 9.53
C LEU A 150 10.16 4.79 10.70
N LYS A 151 10.71 5.77 11.42
CA LYS A 151 10.05 6.50 12.50
C LYS A 151 9.48 7.80 11.95
N ALA A 152 8.19 8.06 12.24
CA ALA A 152 7.55 9.28 11.77
C ALA A 152 8.29 10.55 12.29
N PRO A 153 8.63 11.53 11.41
CA PRO A 153 9.16 12.80 11.84
C PRO A 153 8.06 13.65 12.48
N LYS A 154 8.46 14.62 13.32
CA LYS A 154 7.53 15.60 13.88
C LYS A 154 7.03 16.53 12.74
N LEU A 155 5.73 16.60 12.53
CA LEU A 155 5.10 17.49 11.54
C LEU A 155 5.16 18.94 12.02
N SER A 156 6.36 19.54 11.99
CA SER A 156 6.58 20.94 12.32
C SER A 156 5.86 21.87 11.34
N LYS A 157 5.65 23.15 11.72
CA LYS A 157 5.11 24.17 10.79
C LYS A 157 5.96 24.30 9.52
N SER A 158 7.28 24.24 9.65
CA SER A 158 8.22 24.31 8.52
C SER A 158 8.06 23.10 7.59
N LEU A 159 8.01 21.86 8.11
CA LEU A 159 7.83 20.67 7.29
C LEU A 159 6.48 20.70 6.54
N LYS A 160 5.39 21.04 7.23
CA LYS A 160 4.06 21.18 6.61
C LYS A 160 4.09 22.19 5.46
N LYS A 161 4.74 23.36 5.65
CA LYS A 161 4.89 24.40 4.62
C LYS A 161 5.63 23.85 3.40
N LYS A 162 6.80 23.21 3.59
CA LYS A 162 7.60 22.60 2.52
C LYS A 162 6.78 21.61 1.68
N ILE A 163 6.03 20.72 2.34
CA ILE A 163 5.23 19.70 1.66
C ILE A 163 4.10 20.36 0.85
N ILE A 164 3.33 21.26 1.46
CA ILE A 164 2.19 21.92 0.80
C ILE A 164 2.64 22.72 -0.41
N GLU A 165 3.69 23.54 -0.26
CA GLU A 165 4.22 24.37 -1.36
C GLU A 165 4.85 23.51 -2.46
N GLY A 166 5.61 22.47 -2.09
CA GLY A 166 6.20 21.54 -3.04
C GLY A 166 5.14 20.82 -3.87
N THR A 167 4.13 20.25 -3.22
CA THR A 167 3.04 19.53 -3.91
C THR A 167 2.21 20.46 -4.80
N LYS A 168 1.97 21.70 -4.36
CA LYS A 168 1.28 22.71 -5.17
C LYS A 168 2.07 23.07 -6.43
N ALA A 169 3.36 23.28 -6.32
CA ALA A 169 4.24 23.55 -7.46
C ALA A 169 4.32 22.35 -8.42
N GLN A 170 4.49 21.14 -7.90
CA GLN A 170 4.54 19.87 -8.65
C GLN A 170 3.24 19.65 -9.45
N SER A 171 2.09 19.88 -8.85
CA SER A 171 0.80 19.74 -9.52
C SER A 171 0.52 20.83 -10.57
N LYS A 172 1.39 21.85 -10.69
CA LYS A 172 1.21 23.02 -11.57
C LYS A 172 -0.15 23.71 -11.34
N ASN A 173 -0.57 23.79 -10.08
CA ASN A 173 -1.88 24.34 -9.67
C ASN A 173 -3.10 23.66 -10.33
N LYS A 174 -2.97 22.45 -10.86
CA LYS A 174 -4.11 21.71 -11.38
C LYS A 174 -5.10 21.38 -10.26
N SER A 175 -6.39 21.39 -10.59
CA SER A 175 -7.44 21.01 -9.64
C SER A 175 -7.34 19.51 -9.28
N ILE A 176 -7.84 19.14 -8.11
CA ILE A 176 -7.93 17.75 -7.66
C ILE A 176 -8.72 16.92 -8.67
N ASN A 177 -9.82 17.44 -9.22
CA ASN A 177 -10.60 16.72 -10.23
C ASN A 177 -9.78 16.43 -11.49
N SER A 178 -8.98 17.39 -11.97
CA SER A 178 -8.11 17.16 -13.13
C SER A 178 -7.04 16.09 -12.87
N LEU A 179 -6.47 16.09 -11.68
CA LEU A 179 -5.48 15.07 -11.27
C LEU A 179 -6.14 13.69 -11.11
N SER A 180 -7.33 13.64 -10.53
CA SER A 180 -8.10 12.40 -10.38
C SER A 180 -8.47 11.78 -11.71
N ASN A 181 -9.02 12.57 -12.65
CA ASN A 181 -9.36 12.07 -13.98
C ASN A 181 -8.13 11.53 -14.73
N ARG A 182 -6.98 12.21 -14.62
CA ARG A 182 -5.73 11.72 -15.20
C ARG A 182 -5.29 10.38 -14.61
N ARG A 183 -5.36 10.24 -13.28
CA ARG A 183 -5.07 8.98 -12.57
C ARG A 183 -6.00 7.87 -13.03
N ASP A 184 -7.29 8.13 -13.09
CA ASP A 184 -8.32 7.13 -13.40
C ASP A 184 -8.16 6.61 -14.83
N ASN A 185 -7.93 7.49 -15.80
CA ASN A 185 -7.64 7.09 -17.18
C ASN A 185 -6.38 6.23 -17.27
N PHE A 186 -5.30 6.63 -16.59
CA PHE A 186 -4.07 5.83 -16.52
C PHE A 186 -4.31 4.45 -15.91
N LEU A 187 -5.06 4.35 -14.83
CA LEU A 187 -5.36 3.07 -14.17
C LEU A 187 -6.22 2.15 -15.06
N ILE A 188 -7.17 2.71 -15.80
CA ILE A 188 -7.97 1.96 -16.76
C ILE A 188 -7.08 1.35 -17.86
N ASP A 189 -6.18 2.14 -18.42
CA ASP A 189 -5.29 1.67 -19.49
C ASP A 189 -4.24 0.68 -18.95
N LEU A 190 -3.72 0.92 -17.74
CA LEU A 190 -2.81 -0.01 -17.08
C LEU A 190 -3.48 -1.36 -16.80
N GLN A 191 -4.74 -1.37 -16.34
CA GLN A 191 -5.47 -2.62 -16.11
C GLN A 191 -5.66 -3.41 -17.40
N LYS A 192 -6.01 -2.74 -18.51
CA LYS A 192 -6.09 -3.37 -19.85
C LYS A 192 -4.74 -3.98 -20.25
N LEU A 193 -3.65 -3.25 -19.99
CA LEU A 193 -2.30 -3.73 -20.28
C LEU A 193 -1.95 -4.96 -19.42
N LEU A 194 -2.17 -4.89 -18.12
CA LEU A 194 -1.85 -5.98 -17.19
C LEU A 194 -2.63 -7.28 -17.49
N LEU A 195 -3.82 -7.20 -18.09
CA LEU A 195 -4.57 -8.39 -18.53
C LEU A 195 -3.78 -9.23 -19.54
N LYS A 196 -2.87 -8.62 -20.33
CA LYS A 196 -2.01 -9.32 -21.31
C LYS A 196 -0.84 -10.05 -20.64
N TYR A 197 -0.49 -9.68 -19.41
CA TYR A 197 0.70 -10.17 -18.70
C TYR A 197 0.34 -10.89 -17.39
N LYS A 198 -0.88 -11.42 -17.27
CA LYS A 198 -1.27 -12.21 -16.09
C LYS A 198 -0.34 -13.40 -15.91
N ILE A 199 0.30 -13.45 -14.73
CA ILE A 199 1.07 -14.60 -14.21
C ILE A 199 0.12 -15.49 -13.41
#